data_b6b4b8e1824b49d11e1efc83b0d2631a
#
_entry.id   b6b4b8e1824b49d11e1efc83b0d2631a
#
_cell.length_a   1.000
_cell.length_b   1.000
_cell.length_c   1.000
_cell.angle_alpha   90.00
_cell.angle_beta   90.00
_cell.angle_gamma   90.00
#
_symmetry.space_group_name_H-M   'P 1'
#
loop_
_entity.id
_entity.type
_entity.pdbx_description
1 polymer ?
#
loop_
_entity_poly.entity_id
_entity_poly.type
_entity_poly.pdbx_seq_one_letter_code
_entity_poly.pdbx_strand_id
1 'polypeptide(L)'
;MPESLEILKMRALICFLNEDPALCTVTGLADILGEGKQKISRLLMSLEKEGLLDRSDLRRPRLTQAGREQAAYYEKRTNIVLNHLLYEGLDLNDAEHDAYAWARFSSERGMEIIKSSEQRYRAKYELRRQKEFGGEELCRHLADGEYSFPFLIYRETVRGGTNLSMANE
;
A
#
# COMPACT_ATOMS: atom_id res chain seq x y z
N MET A 1 0.24 -12.44 16.35
CA MET A 1 -0.27 -13.58 15.55
C MET A 1 0.54 -13.69 14.27
N PRO A 2 0.85 -14.88 13.78
CA PRO A 2 1.51 -15.00 12.48
C PRO A 2 0.59 -14.44 11.39
N GLU A 3 1.16 -13.64 10.50
CA GLU A 3 0.43 -13.05 9.39
C GLU A 3 -0.17 -14.15 8.49
N SER A 4 -1.41 -13.97 8.07
CA SER A 4 -2.10 -14.87 7.14
C SER A 4 -1.30 -15.00 5.84
N LEU A 5 -1.19 -16.22 5.30
CA LEU A 5 -0.52 -16.45 4.01
C LEU A 5 -1.12 -15.59 2.89
N GLU A 6 -2.42 -15.35 2.93
CA GLU A 6 -3.12 -14.54 1.93
C GLU A 6 -2.73 -13.05 2.02
N ILE A 7 -2.55 -12.52 3.24
CA ILE A 7 -2.06 -11.16 3.43
C ILE A 7 -0.60 -11.08 2.96
N LEU A 8 0.21 -12.05 3.29
CA LEU A 8 1.61 -12.09 2.88
C LEU A 8 1.76 -12.15 1.36
N LYS A 9 0.93 -12.94 0.66
CA LYS A 9 0.88 -12.95 -0.81
C LYS A 9 0.55 -11.57 -1.39
N MET A 10 -0.46 -10.92 -0.84
CA MET A 10 -0.87 -9.59 -1.24
C MET A 10 0.25 -8.56 -1.05
N ARG A 11 0.91 -8.56 0.12
CA ARG A 11 2.05 -7.67 0.41
C ARG A 11 3.22 -7.93 -0.54
N ALA A 12 3.54 -9.19 -0.82
CA ALA A 12 4.59 -9.53 -1.78
C ALA A 12 4.29 -9.01 -3.19
N LEU A 13 3.05 -9.17 -3.68
CA LEU A 13 2.65 -8.64 -4.99
C LEU A 13 2.78 -7.11 -5.03
N ILE A 14 2.38 -6.40 -3.98
CA ILE A 14 2.53 -4.95 -3.88
C ILE A 14 4.01 -4.55 -3.84
N CYS A 15 4.88 -5.32 -3.16
CA CYS A 15 6.33 -5.08 -3.19
C CYS A 15 6.89 -5.20 -4.61
N PHE A 16 6.51 -6.22 -5.37
CA PHE A 16 6.93 -6.37 -6.76
C PHE A 16 6.47 -5.22 -7.67
N LEU A 17 5.37 -4.57 -7.33
CA LEU A 17 4.87 -3.44 -8.10
C LEU A 17 5.64 -2.15 -7.80
N ASN A 18 6.07 -1.97 -6.55
CA ASN A 18 6.52 -0.68 -6.02
C ASN A 18 8.01 -0.60 -5.69
N GLU A 19 8.65 -1.74 -5.38
CA GLU A 19 10.05 -1.75 -4.97
C GLU A 19 11.00 -1.88 -6.16
N ASP A 20 12.28 -1.53 -5.92
CA ASP A 20 13.33 -1.77 -6.90
C ASP A 20 13.38 -3.26 -7.26
N PRO A 21 13.38 -3.63 -8.55
CA PRO A 21 13.52 -5.02 -8.98
C PRO A 21 14.71 -5.75 -8.36
N ALA A 22 15.77 -5.04 -7.99
CA ALA A 22 16.92 -5.64 -7.30
C ALA A 22 16.59 -6.13 -5.89
N LEU A 23 15.58 -5.57 -5.24
CA LEU A 23 15.08 -5.97 -3.92
C LEU A 23 14.01 -7.07 -3.99
N CYS A 24 13.40 -7.29 -5.15
CA CYS A 24 12.36 -8.29 -5.38
C CYS A 24 12.93 -9.70 -5.52
N THR A 25 13.82 -10.09 -4.63
CA THR A 25 14.45 -11.41 -4.51
C THR A 25 13.97 -12.10 -3.24
N VAL A 26 14.25 -13.40 -3.08
CA VAL A 26 13.91 -14.13 -1.84
C VAL A 26 14.49 -13.43 -0.60
N THR A 27 15.74 -12.97 -0.68
CA THR A 27 16.40 -12.30 0.45
C THR A 27 15.81 -10.92 0.69
N GLY A 28 15.71 -10.08 -0.35
CA GLY A 28 15.17 -8.74 -0.21
C GLY A 28 13.73 -8.71 0.27
N LEU A 29 12.87 -9.59 -0.24
CA LEU A 29 11.50 -9.73 0.23
C LEU A 29 11.41 -10.28 1.66
N ALA A 30 12.32 -11.19 2.04
CA ALA A 30 12.38 -11.67 3.43
C ALA A 30 12.67 -10.52 4.40
N ASP A 31 13.59 -9.64 4.04
CA ASP A 31 13.95 -8.45 4.85
C ASP A 31 12.80 -7.42 4.87
N ILE A 32 12.19 -7.11 3.71
CA ILE A 32 11.10 -6.14 3.61
C ILE A 32 9.85 -6.60 4.36
N LEU A 33 9.49 -7.89 4.21
CA LEU A 33 8.27 -8.45 4.78
C LEU A 33 8.44 -8.96 6.22
N GLY A 34 9.68 -8.99 6.73
CA GLY A 34 9.97 -9.49 8.07
C GLY A 34 9.77 -11.00 8.23
N GLU A 35 9.99 -11.78 7.18
CA GLU A 35 9.69 -13.20 7.13
C GLU A 35 10.92 -14.06 6.79
N GLY A 36 10.87 -15.34 7.19
CA GLY A 36 11.96 -16.26 6.89
C GLY A 36 12.09 -16.58 5.39
N LYS A 37 13.33 -16.69 4.88
CA LYS A 37 13.63 -16.95 3.46
C LYS A 37 12.94 -18.19 2.90
N GLN A 38 12.79 -19.24 3.71
CA GLN A 38 12.08 -20.46 3.29
C GLN A 38 10.59 -20.22 3.06
N LYS A 39 9.96 -19.40 3.92
CA LYS A 39 8.55 -19.00 3.78
C LYS A 39 8.37 -18.17 2.51
N ILE A 40 9.25 -17.20 2.27
CA ILE A 40 9.23 -16.37 1.05
C ILE A 40 9.47 -17.23 -0.20
N SER A 41 10.43 -18.15 -0.18
CA SER A 41 10.68 -19.03 -1.32
C SER A 41 9.43 -19.85 -1.70
N ARG A 42 8.75 -20.42 -0.71
CA ARG A 42 7.48 -21.16 -0.92
C ARG A 42 6.37 -20.24 -1.43
N LEU A 43 6.30 -19.02 -0.90
CA LEU A 43 5.36 -18.00 -1.34
C LEU A 43 5.55 -17.67 -2.84
N LEU A 44 6.78 -17.42 -3.27
CA LEU A 44 7.07 -17.12 -4.68
C LEU A 44 6.75 -18.30 -5.60
N MET A 45 7.00 -19.54 -5.15
CA MET A 45 6.57 -20.75 -5.87
C MET A 45 5.04 -20.83 -6.01
N SER A 46 4.31 -20.47 -4.97
CA SER A 46 2.83 -20.41 -5.02
C SER A 46 2.34 -19.35 -6.00
N LEU A 47 2.91 -18.15 -5.98
CA LEU A 47 2.56 -17.06 -6.91
C LEU A 47 2.88 -17.45 -8.37
N GLU A 48 4.00 -18.14 -8.62
CA GLU A 48 4.33 -18.67 -9.93
C GLU A 48 3.29 -19.71 -10.39
N LYS A 49 2.93 -20.64 -9.52
CA LYS A 49 1.92 -21.67 -9.80
C LYS A 49 0.54 -21.07 -10.08
N GLU A 50 0.22 -19.94 -9.46
CA GLU A 50 -1.00 -19.18 -9.68
C GLU A 50 -0.94 -18.30 -10.96
N GLY A 51 0.19 -18.29 -11.67
CA GLY A 51 0.39 -17.52 -12.89
C GLY A 51 0.58 -16.01 -12.66
N LEU A 52 0.85 -15.59 -11.42
CA LEU A 52 1.03 -14.20 -11.06
C LEU A 52 2.48 -13.73 -11.13
N LEU A 53 3.43 -14.68 -11.11
CA LEU A 53 4.86 -14.42 -11.12
C LEU A 53 5.56 -15.26 -12.20
N ASP A 54 6.44 -14.64 -12.97
CA ASP A 54 7.39 -15.31 -13.84
C ASP A 54 8.73 -15.47 -13.11
N ARG A 55 9.17 -16.71 -12.94
CA ARG A 55 10.42 -17.11 -12.30
C ARG A 55 11.37 -17.85 -13.26
N SER A 56 11.26 -17.60 -14.55
CA SER A 56 12.19 -18.14 -15.54
C SER A 56 13.64 -17.75 -15.22
N ASP A 57 13.84 -16.54 -14.67
CA ASP A 57 15.07 -16.16 -13.97
C ASP A 57 14.81 -16.14 -12.45
N LEU A 58 15.32 -17.15 -11.74
CA LEU A 58 15.17 -17.29 -10.29
C LEU A 58 15.83 -16.14 -9.49
N ARG A 59 16.78 -15.43 -10.09
CA ARG A 59 17.47 -14.30 -9.48
C ARG A 59 16.70 -12.98 -9.68
N ARG A 60 15.83 -12.93 -10.69
CA ARG A 60 15.06 -11.74 -11.06
C ARG A 60 13.61 -12.10 -11.40
N PRO A 61 12.86 -12.63 -10.44
CA PRO A 61 11.45 -12.91 -10.67
C PRO A 61 10.68 -11.61 -11.02
N ARG A 62 9.66 -11.73 -11.85
CA ARG A 62 8.87 -10.58 -12.33
C ARG A 62 7.39 -10.88 -12.29
N LEU A 63 6.57 -9.85 -12.10
CA LEU A 63 5.13 -10.00 -12.23
C LEU A 63 4.75 -10.32 -13.67
N THR A 64 3.85 -11.26 -13.85
CA THR A 64 3.12 -11.44 -15.12
C THR A 64 2.15 -10.28 -15.31
N GLN A 65 1.47 -10.21 -16.47
CA GLN A 65 0.40 -9.23 -16.65
C GLN A 65 -0.71 -9.41 -15.60
N ALA A 66 -1.15 -10.66 -15.37
CA ALA A 66 -2.12 -10.97 -14.33
C ALA A 66 -1.63 -10.58 -12.93
N GLY A 67 -0.34 -10.82 -12.66
CA GLY A 67 0.28 -10.41 -11.40
C GLY A 67 0.28 -8.89 -11.20
N ARG A 68 0.56 -8.10 -12.23
CA ARG A 68 0.50 -6.63 -12.16
C ARG A 68 -0.91 -6.13 -11.90
N GLU A 69 -1.89 -6.68 -12.59
CA GLU A 69 -3.31 -6.32 -12.40
C GLU A 69 -3.79 -6.64 -10.99
N GLN A 70 -3.43 -7.81 -10.48
CA GLN A 70 -3.74 -8.24 -9.12
C GLN A 70 -3.05 -7.38 -8.06
N ALA A 71 -1.77 -7.06 -8.27
CA ALA A 71 -1.00 -6.19 -7.37
C ALA A 71 -1.60 -4.77 -7.31
N ALA A 72 -1.92 -4.18 -8.46
CA ALA A 72 -2.56 -2.87 -8.54
C ALA A 72 -3.95 -2.85 -7.89
N TYR A 73 -4.73 -3.90 -8.06
CA TYR A 73 -6.02 -4.06 -7.38
C TYR A 73 -5.86 -4.06 -5.85
N TYR A 74 -4.91 -4.84 -5.32
CA TYR A 74 -4.65 -4.89 -3.88
C TYR A 74 -4.07 -3.59 -3.34
N GLU A 75 -3.14 -2.97 -4.06
CA GLU A 75 -2.57 -1.69 -3.67
C GLU A 75 -3.66 -0.62 -3.52
N LYS A 76 -4.54 -0.50 -4.51
CA LYS A 76 -5.65 0.45 -4.46
C LYS A 76 -6.56 0.25 -3.24
N ARG A 77 -6.93 -1.01 -2.96
CA ARG A 77 -7.77 -1.34 -1.80
C ARG A 77 -7.06 -1.00 -0.50
N THR A 78 -5.80 -1.39 -0.37
CA THR A 78 -4.99 -1.11 0.82
C THR A 78 -4.87 0.39 1.07
N ASN A 79 -4.61 1.18 0.03
CA ASN A 79 -4.49 2.64 0.16
C ASN A 79 -5.81 3.30 0.62
N ILE A 80 -6.94 2.85 0.09
CA ILE A 80 -8.26 3.35 0.52
C ILE A 80 -8.49 3.08 2.02
N VAL A 81 -8.21 1.87 2.47
CA VAL A 81 -8.38 1.50 3.88
C VAL A 81 -7.38 2.24 4.76
N LEU A 82 -6.11 2.27 4.37
CA LEU A 82 -5.06 2.97 5.12
C LEU A 82 -5.42 4.44 5.33
N ASN A 83 -5.80 5.14 4.26
CA ASN A 83 -6.21 6.54 4.37
C ASN A 83 -7.44 6.71 5.27
N HIS A 84 -8.43 5.83 5.15
CA HIS A 84 -9.60 5.87 6.02
C HIS A 84 -9.21 5.74 7.49
N LEU A 85 -8.38 4.76 7.84
CA LEU A 85 -7.95 4.52 9.22
C LEU A 85 -7.11 5.68 9.77
N LEU A 86 -6.22 6.26 8.97
CA LEU A 86 -5.44 7.44 9.34
C LEU A 86 -6.33 8.66 9.59
N TYR A 87 -7.37 8.87 8.78
CA TYR A 87 -8.34 9.95 8.99
C TYR A 87 -9.20 9.74 10.24
N GLU A 88 -9.44 8.48 10.64
CA GLU A 88 -10.12 8.14 11.90
C GLU A 88 -9.19 8.29 13.12
N GLY A 89 -7.91 8.57 12.91
CA GLY A 89 -6.95 8.85 13.97
C GLY A 89 -6.17 7.63 14.46
N LEU A 90 -6.17 6.52 13.72
CA LEU A 90 -5.27 5.40 14.01
C LEU A 90 -3.82 5.84 13.77
N ASP A 91 -2.91 5.38 14.62
CA ASP A 91 -1.48 5.54 14.34
C ASP A 91 -1.06 4.70 13.11
N LEU A 92 0.06 5.09 12.50
CA LEU A 92 0.47 4.54 11.23
C LEU A 92 0.75 3.04 11.27
N ASN A 93 1.37 2.53 12.34
CA ASN A 93 1.72 1.11 12.44
C ASN A 93 0.47 0.24 12.52
N ASP A 94 -0.49 0.63 13.36
CA ASP A 94 -1.76 -0.06 13.51
C ASP A 94 -2.60 0.08 12.22
N ALA A 95 -2.62 1.27 11.62
CA ALA A 95 -3.33 1.52 10.37
C ALA A 95 -2.79 0.67 9.21
N GLU A 96 -1.47 0.54 9.05
CA GLU A 96 -0.87 -0.34 8.03
C GLU A 96 -1.21 -1.81 8.27
N HIS A 97 -1.09 -2.28 9.51
CA HIS A 97 -1.41 -3.65 9.87
C HIS A 97 -2.86 -3.99 9.51
N ASP A 98 -3.79 -3.16 9.94
CA ASP A 98 -5.21 -3.38 9.73
C ASP A 98 -5.62 -3.16 8.27
N ALA A 99 -4.99 -2.22 7.56
CA ALA A 99 -5.29 -1.94 6.17
C ALA A 99 -5.11 -3.17 5.27
N TYR A 100 -4.07 -3.96 5.47
CA TYR A 100 -3.87 -5.18 4.70
C TYR A 100 -4.96 -6.23 4.96
N ALA A 101 -5.35 -6.42 6.21
CA ALA A 101 -6.40 -7.37 6.57
C ALA A 101 -7.77 -6.92 6.00
N TRP A 102 -8.12 -5.67 6.18
CA TRP A 102 -9.38 -5.13 5.65
C TRP A 102 -9.41 -5.15 4.12
N ALA A 103 -8.33 -4.72 3.46
CA ALA A 103 -8.24 -4.75 2.00
C ALA A 103 -8.40 -6.18 1.44
N ARG A 104 -7.88 -7.19 2.14
CA ARG A 104 -7.93 -8.58 1.67
C ARG A 104 -9.29 -9.23 1.90
N PHE A 105 -9.90 -9.00 3.07
CA PHE A 105 -11.06 -9.77 3.52
C PHE A 105 -12.39 -9.02 3.46
N SER A 106 -12.39 -7.70 3.23
CA SER A 106 -13.63 -6.95 3.05
C SER A 106 -14.31 -7.32 1.73
N SER A 107 -15.63 -7.42 1.77
CA SER A 107 -16.45 -7.56 0.56
C SER A 107 -16.34 -6.30 -0.32
N GLU A 108 -16.72 -6.41 -1.61
CA GLU A 108 -16.75 -5.25 -2.50
C GLU A 108 -17.68 -4.15 -1.96
N ARG A 109 -18.84 -4.52 -1.44
CA ARG A 109 -19.76 -3.55 -0.82
C ARG A 109 -19.16 -2.89 0.43
N GLY A 110 -18.43 -3.64 1.25
CA GLY A 110 -17.69 -3.08 2.39
C GLY A 110 -16.65 -2.07 1.94
N MET A 111 -15.90 -2.40 0.89
CA MET A 111 -14.92 -1.49 0.30
C MET A 111 -15.55 -0.22 -0.29
N GLU A 112 -16.72 -0.30 -0.91
CA GLU A 112 -17.46 0.88 -1.39
C GLU A 112 -17.83 1.83 -0.25
N ILE A 113 -18.26 1.28 0.90
CA ILE A 113 -18.57 2.08 2.10
C ILE A 113 -17.32 2.77 2.63
N ILE A 114 -16.21 2.03 2.78
CA ILE A 114 -14.92 2.56 3.25
C ILE A 114 -14.43 3.65 2.30
N LYS A 115 -14.47 3.40 0.98
CA LYS A 115 -14.09 4.37 -0.05
C LYS A 115 -14.92 5.66 0.03
N SER A 116 -16.23 5.54 0.21
CA SER A 116 -17.11 6.71 0.35
C SER A 116 -16.83 7.50 1.62
N SER A 117 -16.45 6.83 2.70
CA SER A 117 -16.04 7.44 3.95
C SER A 117 -14.69 8.16 3.79
N GLU A 118 -13.70 7.52 3.19
CA GLU A 118 -12.38 8.09 2.89
C GLU A 118 -12.50 9.37 2.05
N GLN A 119 -13.32 9.32 1.00
CA GLN A 119 -13.56 10.49 0.13
C GLN A 119 -14.17 11.69 0.89
N ARG A 120 -15.08 11.44 1.84
CA ARG A 120 -15.65 12.50 2.69
C ARG A 120 -14.61 13.12 3.62
N TYR A 121 -13.73 12.32 4.22
CA TYR A 121 -12.64 12.82 5.07
C TYR A 121 -11.62 13.61 4.27
N ARG A 122 -11.25 13.11 3.10
CA ARG A 122 -10.34 13.80 2.19
C ARG A 122 -10.86 15.17 1.80
N ALA A 123 -12.13 15.27 1.41
CA ALA A 123 -12.75 16.54 1.09
C ALA A 123 -12.72 17.53 2.26
N LYS A 124 -12.96 17.07 3.50
CA LYS A 124 -12.84 17.91 4.69
C LYS A 124 -11.41 18.37 4.95
N TYR A 125 -10.44 17.49 4.75
CA TYR A 125 -9.02 17.80 4.92
C TYR A 125 -8.55 18.83 3.89
N GLU A 126 -8.93 18.66 2.63
CA GLU A 126 -8.62 19.58 1.54
C GLU A 126 -9.22 20.98 1.81
N LEU A 127 -10.47 21.03 2.29
CA LEU A 127 -11.11 22.30 2.68
C LEU A 127 -10.39 23.00 3.84
N ARG A 128 -9.87 22.26 4.81
CA ARG A 128 -9.05 22.84 5.90
C ARG A 128 -7.76 23.41 5.35
N ARG A 129 -7.04 22.66 4.51
CA ARG A 129 -5.81 23.14 3.89
C ARG A 129 -6.00 24.36 3.01
N GLN A 130 -7.10 24.47 2.27
CA GLN A 130 -7.43 25.67 1.52
C GLN A 130 -7.52 26.92 2.40
N LYS A 131 -8.05 26.77 3.62
CA LYS A 131 -8.16 27.86 4.59
C LYS A 131 -6.81 28.23 5.22
N GLU A 132 -5.92 27.26 5.40
CA GLU A 132 -4.63 27.45 6.07
C GLU A 132 -3.51 27.92 5.14
N PHE A 133 -3.47 27.43 3.88
CA PHE A 133 -2.33 27.64 2.97
C PHE A 133 -2.64 28.40 1.67
N GLY A 134 -3.89 28.81 1.43
CA GLY A 134 -4.30 29.49 0.19
C GLY A 134 -4.48 28.56 -1.02
N GLY A 135 -5.35 28.97 -1.94
CA GLY A 135 -5.90 28.11 -2.99
C GLY A 135 -4.95 27.68 -4.10
N GLU A 136 -3.81 28.35 -4.32
CA GLU A 136 -2.93 28.06 -5.48
C GLU A 136 -2.12 26.76 -5.34
N GLU A 137 -1.69 26.42 -4.13
CA GLU A 137 -0.91 25.19 -3.89
C GLU A 137 -1.77 23.93 -3.96
N LEU A 138 -3.03 24.04 -3.56
CA LEU A 138 -4.00 22.95 -3.66
C LEU A 138 -4.39 22.65 -5.11
N CYS A 139 -4.58 23.67 -5.94
CA CYS A 139 -4.89 23.47 -7.36
C CYS A 139 -3.79 22.74 -8.12
N ARG A 140 -2.54 22.91 -7.72
CA ARG A 140 -1.39 22.22 -8.30
C ARG A 140 -1.41 20.72 -8.02
N HIS A 141 -1.75 20.32 -6.80
CA HIS A 141 -1.83 18.91 -6.40
C HIS A 141 -3.08 18.19 -6.92
N LEU A 142 -4.19 18.90 -7.12
CA LEU A 142 -5.41 18.33 -7.71
C LEU A 142 -5.30 18.15 -9.23
N ALA A 143 -4.51 18.98 -9.91
CA ALA A 143 -4.31 18.88 -11.36
C ALA A 143 -3.49 17.66 -11.78
N ASP A 144 -2.62 17.16 -10.91
CA ASP A 144 -1.75 16.01 -11.20
C ASP A 144 -2.44 14.65 -11.00
N GLY A 145 -3.72 14.62 -10.63
CA GLY A 145 -4.57 13.40 -10.62
C GLY A 145 -4.12 12.30 -9.65
N GLU A 146 -3.16 12.60 -8.78
CA GLU A 146 -2.59 11.60 -7.89
C GLU A 146 -3.43 11.38 -6.62
N TYR A 147 -3.90 10.18 -6.47
CA TYR A 147 -4.81 9.66 -5.45
C TYR A 147 -4.22 9.49 -4.04
N SER A 148 -3.22 10.27 -3.63
CA SER A 148 -2.40 9.82 -2.52
C SER A 148 -1.98 10.88 -1.51
N PHE A 149 -2.88 11.70 -1.00
CA PHE A 149 -2.43 12.82 -0.16
C PHE A 149 -1.80 12.39 1.18
N PRO A 150 -2.36 11.57 2.07
CA PRO A 150 -1.65 11.06 3.25
C PRO A 150 -0.62 9.98 2.93
N PHE A 151 -0.89 9.14 1.94
CA PHE A 151 -0.02 8.03 1.56
C PHE A 151 1.22 8.48 0.79
N LEU A 152 1.14 9.50 -0.07
CA LEU A 152 2.32 10.09 -0.73
C LEU A 152 3.23 10.78 0.28
N ILE A 153 2.68 11.56 1.19
CA ILE A 153 3.47 12.17 2.27
C ILE A 153 4.21 11.10 3.07
N TYR A 154 3.53 10.01 3.41
CA TYR A 154 4.13 8.89 4.11
C TYR A 154 5.22 8.20 3.30
N ARG A 155 4.95 7.89 2.03
CA ARG A 155 5.90 7.20 1.15
C ARG A 155 7.16 8.04 0.88
N GLU A 156 7.03 9.34 0.68
CA GLU A 156 8.14 10.27 0.53
C GLU A 156 8.90 10.46 1.84
N THR A 157 8.20 10.56 2.98
CA THR A 157 8.81 10.75 4.31
C THR A 157 9.61 9.52 4.74
N VAL A 158 9.10 8.33 4.52
CA VAL A 158 9.79 7.07 4.87
C VAL A 158 10.98 6.81 3.93
N ARG A 159 10.86 7.13 2.64
CA ARG A 159 11.98 7.03 1.68
C ARG A 159 13.03 8.12 1.86
N GLY A 160 12.66 9.29 2.35
CA GLY A 160 13.55 10.44 2.52
C GLY A 160 14.25 10.55 3.87
N GLY A 161 13.96 9.68 4.84
CA GLY A 161 14.59 9.69 6.17
C GLY A 161 14.33 10.95 7.00
N THR A 162 13.37 11.77 6.62
CA THR A 162 12.98 12.97 7.36
C THR A 162 11.74 12.69 8.21
N ASN A 163 11.95 12.58 9.53
CA ASN A 163 10.90 12.60 10.52
C ASN A 163 10.15 13.95 10.46
N LEU A 164 9.08 14.03 9.70
CA LEU A 164 8.06 15.04 9.92
C LEU A 164 7.13 14.48 11.01
N SER A 165 7.43 14.82 12.25
CA SER A 165 6.49 14.70 13.34
C SER A 165 5.19 15.35 12.91
N MET A 166 4.15 14.56 12.71
CA MET A 166 2.80 15.08 12.64
C MET A 166 2.50 15.66 14.01
N ALA A 167 2.63 16.95 14.16
CA ALA A 167 2.20 17.66 15.34
C ALA A 167 0.69 17.43 15.49
N ASN A 168 0.33 16.65 16.49
CA ASN A 168 -1.00 16.65 17.08
C ASN A 168 -1.21 18.04 17.71
N GLU A 169 -2.07 18.84 17.14
CA GLU A 169 -2.87 19.85 17.82
C GLU A 169 -4.24 19.95 17.15
#